data_d268d19a4fa30643a2623b7e8efed0e4
#
_entry.id   d268d19a4fa30643a2623b7e8efed0e4
#
_cell.length_a   1.000
_cell.length_b   1.000
_cell.length_c   1.000
_cell.angle_alpha   90.00
_cell.angle_beta   90.00
_cell.angle_gamma   90.00
#
_symmetry.space_group_name_H-M   'P 1'
#
loop_
_entity.id
_entity.type
_entity.pdbx_description
1 polymer ?
#
loop_
_entity_poly.entity_id
_entity_poly.type
_entity_poly.pdbx_seq_one_letter_code
_entity_poly.pdbx_strand_id
1 'polypeptide(L)'
;VYGGSSIDSQIRSLKRGVHIIVATPGRLLDLMERKTVSLSTIRNVVMDEADEMLNMGFTDSINAILADVPQERNTLLFSATMSPEIARISKNYLRNAKEITIGRKNESTNNVKHVVYTVQAKDKYEALKRIVDYYPQIYGIIFCRTRKETQEIADKLMQEGYNADSLHGELSQAQRDAVMQKFRIRNLQLLVATDVAARGLDVDDLTHVINYGLPDDTESYTHRSGRTGRAGKTGTSIAIINLRERGKLREIERIIGKKFIAGEMPTAAGICQKQLIKVIDDLEKVKVNEEEIADFMPEIYRKLEW
;
A
#
# COMPACT_ATOMS: atom_id res chain seq x y z
N VAL A 1 12.57 16.29 -4.72
CA VAL A 1 13.72 15.63 -5.39
C VAL A 1 13.78 14.17 -4.93
N TYR A 2 13.92 13.22 -5.89
CA TYR A 2 13.84 11.78 -5.60
C TYR A 2 14.60 10.95 -6.66
N GLY A 3 14.96 9.73 -6.30
CA GLY A 3 15.63 8.78 -7.19
C GLY A 3 14.74 8.30 -8.33
N GLY A 4 15.35 7.74 -9.40
CA GLY A 4 14.62 7.22 -10.56
C GLY A 4 14.16 8.28 -11.57
N SER A 5 14.27 9.57 -11.26
CA SER A 5 13.97 10.69 -12.15
C SER A 5 15.24 11.43 -12.56
N SER A 6 15.18 12.16 -13.70
CA SER A 6 16.31 12.94 -14.23
C SER A 6 16.86 13.91 -13.20
N ILE A 7 18.14 13.78 -12.86
CA ILE A 7 18.81 14.68 -11.91
C ILE A 7 18.95 16.09 -12.46
N ASP A 8 19.19 16.24 -13.77
CA ASP A 8 19.38 17.55 -14.40
C ASP A 8 18.12 18.42 -14.33
N SER A 9 16.94 17.80 -14.47
CA SER A 9 15.67 18.51 -14.33
C SER A 9 15.46 18.99 -12.90
N GLN A 10 15.85 18.20 -11.90
CA GLN A 10 15.76 18.55 -10.49
C GLN A 10 16.75 19.66 -10.14
N ILE A 11 17.99 19.61 -10.65
CA ILE A 11 18.99 20.66 -10.48
C ILE A 11 18.49 21.98 -11.08
N ARG A 12 17.91 21.95 -12.29
CA ARG A 12 17.33 23.16 -12.91
C ARG A 12 16.21 23.76 -12.07
N SER A 13 15.36 22.93 -11.49
CA SER A 13 14.28 23.39 -10.61
C SER A 13 14.83 24.05 -9.34
N LEU A 14 15.83 23.43 -8.70
CA LEU A 14 16.47 23.97 -7.50
C LEU A 14 17.20 25.30 -7.77
N LYS A 15 17.87 25.45 -8.91
CA LYS A 15 18.55 26.70 -9.31
C LYS A 15 17.59 27.87 -9.49
N ARG A 16 16.31 27.66 -9.75
CA ARG A 16 15.29 28.73 -9.84
C ARG A 16 14.91 29.30 -8.48
N GLY A 17 15.37 28.65 -7.40
CA GLY A 17 14.95 28.94 -6.04
C GLY A 17 13.61 28.27 -5.69
N VAL A 18 13.56 27.66 -4.52
CA VAL A 18 12.37 26.97 -3.99
C VAL A 18 12.21 27.31 -2.52
N HIS A 19 10.97 27.41 -2.05
CA HIS A 19 10.65 27.69 -0.66
C HIS A 19 10.57 26.40 0.18
N ILE A 20 10.20 25.29 -0.46
CA ILE A 20 10.03 23.97 0.17
C ILE A 20 10.72 22.94 -0.71
N ILE A 21 11.53 22.09 -0.08
CA ILE A 21 12.16 20.93 -0.72
C ILE A 21 11.51 19.68 -0.14
N VAL A 22 10.81 18.90 -0.97
CA VAL A 22 10.37 17.54 -0.65
C VAL A 22 11.37 16.56 -1.26
N ALA A 23 11.95 15.70 -0.43
CA ALA A 23 13.09 14.88 -0.86
C ALA A 23 13.06 13.46 -0.29
N THR A 24 13.63 12.52 -1.07
CA THR A 24 14.12 11.25 -0.51
C THR A 24 15.57 11.42 -0.04
N PRO A 25 15.99 10.80 1.09
CA PRO A 25 17.29 11.06 1.69
C PRO A 25 18.48 10.88 0.75
N GLY A 26 18.54 9.77 0.01
CA GLY A 26 19.66 9.47 -0.87
C GLY A 26 19.83 10.48 -2.02
N ARG A 27 18.73 10.94 -2.65
CA ARG A 27 18.81 11.94 -3.72
C ARG A 27 19.15 13.32 -3.17
N LEU A 28 18.67 13.68 -2.00
CA LEU A 28 19.03 14.95 -1.38
C LEU A 28 20.50 14.98 -1.05
N LEU A 29 21.05 13.91 -0.48
CA LEU A 29 22.47 13.79 -0.18
C LEU A 29 23.33 13.91 -1.44
N ASP A 30 22.99 13.21 -2.54
CA ASP A 30 23.69 13.32 -3.84
C ASP A 30 23.69 14.79 -4.37
N LEU A 31 22.59 15.52 -4.21
CA LEU A 31 22.51 16.92 -4.62
C LEU A 31 23.33 17.87 -3.71
N MET A 32 23.44 17.56 -2.44
CA MET A 32 24.30 18.27 -1.49
C MET A 32 25.78 18.04 -1.81
N GLU A 33 26.20 16.80 -2.03
CA GLU A 33 27.58 16.44 -2.42
C GLU A 33 27.99 17.11 -3.71
N ARG A 34 27.06 17.23 -4.68
CA ARG A 34 27.25 18.00 -5.93
C ARG A 34 27.21 19.52 -5.75
N LYS A 35 27.00 20.01 -4.53
CA LYS A 35 26.87 21.44 -4.22
C LYS A 35 25.79 22.16 -5.06
N THR A 36 24.75 21.41 -5.46
CA THR A 36 23.64 21.96 -6.27
C THR A 36 22.46 22.43 -5.39
N VAL A 37 22.47 22.09 -4.11
CA VAL A 37 21.56 22.56 -3.09
C VAL A 37 22.33 22.90 -1.83
N SER A 38 21.95 23.99 -1.14
CA SER A 38 22.46 24.36 0.18
C SER A 38 21.30 24.31 1.16
N LEU A 39 21.54 23.71 2.31
CA LEU A 39 20.55 23.64 3.39
C LEU A 39 20.84 24.65 4.52
N SER A 40 21.82 25.53 4.34
CA SER A 40 22.30 26.47 5.38
C SER A 40 21.26 27.49 5.88
N THR A 41 20.17 27.69 5.14
CA THR A 41 19.09 28.61 5.50
C THR A 41 17.80 27.94 5.92
N ILE A 42 17.81 26.60 6.04
CA ILE A 42 16.65 25.83 6.44
C ILE A 42 16.26 26.14 7.90
N ARG A 43 14.99 26.47 8.11
CA ARG A 43 14.41 26.78 9.43
C ARG A 43 13.52 25.66 9.97
N ASN A 44 12.97 24.83 9.08
CA ASN A 44 12.07 23.75 9.43
C ASN A 44 12.49 22.47 8.71
N VAL A 45 12.57 21.39 9.44
CA VAL A 45 12.80 20.04 8.91
C VAL A 45 11.62 19.17 9.33
N VAL A 46 11.06 18.45 8.38
CA VAL A 46 10.01 17.46 8.62
C VAL A 46 10.51 16.11 8.13
N MET A 47 10.59 15.15 9.02
CA MET A 47 10.84 13.74 8.71
C MET A 47 9.51 13.01 8.80
N ASP A 48 9.02 12.51 7.68
CA ASP A 48 7.78 11.75 7.60
C ASP A 48 8.07 10.29 7.27
N GLU A 49 7.28 9.37 7.82
CA GLU A 49 7.53 7.91 7.74
C GLU A 49 8.97 7.56 8.16
N ALA A 50 9.44 8.12 9.30
CA ALA A 50 10.83 7.99 9.72
C ALA A 50 11.26 6.54 9.94
N ASP A 51 10.38 5.68 10.46
CA ASP A 51 10.57 4.24 10.59
C ASP A 51 10.84 3.57 9.24
N GLU A 52 10.07 3.93 8.22
CA GLU A 52 10.26 3.41 6.88
C GLU A 52 11.60 3.84 6.26
N MET A 53 12.02 5.09 6.47
CA MET A 53 13.33 5.55 6.01
C MET A 53 14.47 4.76 6.64
N LEU A 54 14.37 4.42 7.93
CA LEU A 54 15.38 3.61 8.61
C LEU A 54 15.37 2.16 8.12
N ASN A 55 14.20 1.56 7.96
CA ASN A 55 14.04 0.21 7.42
C ASN A 55 14.61 0.09 5.99
N MET A 56 14.65 1.19 5.25
CA MET A 56 15.29 1.27 3.92
C MET A 56 16.80 1.47 3.97
N GLY A 57 17.40 1.59 5.15
CA GLY A 57 18.84 1.80 5.32
C GLY A 57 19.31 3.23 5.11
N PHE A 58 18.42 4.23 5.18
CA PHE A 58 18.79 5.64 5.01
C PHE A 58 19.35 6.29 6.27
N THR A 59 19.71 5.52 7.31
CA THR A 59 20.24 6.04 8.57
C THR A 59 21.40 7.00 8.36
N ASP A 60 22.41 6.60 7.57
CA ASP A 60 23.61 7.42 7.34
C ASP A 60 23.27 8.67 6.52
N SER A 61 22.41 8.53 5.51
CA SER A 61 21.97 9.68 4.69
C SER A 61 21.21 10.71 5.54
N ILE A 62 20.33 10.25 6.43
CA ILE A 62 19.56 11.11 7.33
C ILE A 62 20.52 11.83 8.29
N ASN A 63 21.46 11.13 8.88
CA ASN A 63 22.46 11.71 9.78
C ASN A 63 23.30 12.77 9.06
N ALA A 64 23.78 12.50 7.85
CA ALA A 64 24.55 13.45 7.05
C ALA A 64 23.75 14.71 6.70
N ILE A 65 22.48 14.56 6.28
CA ILE A 65 21.58 15.68 5.99
C ILE A 65 21.35 16.52 7.26
N LEU A 66 21.04 15.89 8.38
CA LEU A 66 20.72 16.58 9.62
C LEU A 66 21.94 17.29 10.25
N ALA A 67 23.16 16.80 9.95
CA ALA A 67 24.40 17.47 10.34
C ALA A 67 24.67 18.76 9.57
N ASP A 68 24.23 18.85 8.31
CA ASP A 68 24.44 20.00 7.42
C ASP A 68 23.38 21.11 7.60
N VAL A 69 22.21 20.78 8.15
CA VAL A 69 21.14 21.75 8.44
C VAL A 69 21.48 22.55 9.70
N PRO A 70 21.17 23.90 9.74
CA PRO A 70 21.42 24.72 10.92
C PRO A 70 20.90 24.12 12.21
N GLN A 71 21.66 24.29 13.29
CA GLN A 71 21.26 23.78 14.61
C GLN A 71 20.02 24.50 15.17
N GLU A 72 19.89 25.81 14.89
CA GLU A 72 18.69 26.59 15.23
C GLU A 72 17.59 26.39 14.19
N ARG A 73 16.88 25.30 14.34
CA ARG A 73 15.75 24.93 13.48
C ARG A 73 14.62 24.30 14.26
N ASN A 74 13.43 24.34 13.72
CA ASN A 74 12.33 23.51 14.16
C ASN A 74 12.41 22.14 13.45
N THR A 75 12.32 21.05 14.22
CA THR A 75 12.38 19.70 13.66
C THR A 75 11.13 18.93 14.09
N LEU A 76 10.42 18.38 13.13
CA LEU A 76 9.23 17.55 13.31
C LEU A 76 9.56 16.14 12.81
N LEU A 77 9.19 15.13 13.59
CA LEU A 77 9.36 13.72 13.24
C LEU A 77 8.01 13.02 13.35
N PHE A 78 7.59 12.42 12.24
CA PHE A 78 6.40 11.59 12.16
C PHE A 78 6.81 10.14 11.89
N SER A 79 6.24 9.22 12.65
CA SER A 79 6.51 7.79 12.54
C SER A 79 5.30 6.99 13.00
N ALA A 80 5.00 5.88 12.34
CA ALA A 80 3.96 4.96 12.78
C ALA A 80 4.42 4.09 13.95
N THR A 81 5.74 3.85 14.05
CA THR A 81 6.34 3.04 15.10
C THR A 81 7.43 3.83 15.84
N MET A 82 7.75 3.42 17.06
CA MET A 82 8.84 4.02 17.86
C MET A 82 9.88 2.95 18.16
N SER A 83 10.71 2.64 17.16
CA SER A 83 11.86 1.75 17.33
C SER A 83 12.97 2.42 18.17
N PRO A 84 13.91 1.65 18.73
CA PRO A 84 15.08 2.22 19.44
C PRO A 84 15.89 3.18 18.56
N GLU A 85 15.93 2.95 17.25
CA GLU A 85 16.64 3.82 16.31
C GLU A 85 15.91 5.15 16.10
N ILE A 86 14.58 5.14 15.97
CA ILE A 86 13.77 6.36 15.93
C ILE A 86 13.92 7.17 17.21
N ALA A 87 13.88 6.51 18.36
CA ALA A 87 14.10 7.16 19.66
C ALA A 87 15.49 7.81 19.74
N ARG A 88 16.53 7.17 19.20
CA ARG A 88 17.89 7.73 19.13
C ARG A 88 17.94 8.97 18.22
N ILE A 89 17.34 8.92 17.02
CA ILE A 89 17.27 10.08 16.12
C ILE A 89 16.51 11.22 16.80
N SER A 90 15.36 10.94 17.40
CA SER A 90 14.60 11.93 18.14
C SER A 90 15.44 12.60 19.21
N LYS A 91 16.15 11.82 20.03
CA LYS A 91 17.00 12.33 21.10
C LYS A 91 18.18 13.19 20.59
N ASN A 92 18.77 12.81 19.45
CA ASN A 92 19.97 13.48 18.93
C ASN A 92 19.65 14.76 18.16
N TYR A 93 18.50 14.83 17.48
CA TYR A 93 18.23 15.90 16.50
C TYR A 93 17.03 16.77 16.85
N LEU A 94 16.14 16.33 17.75
CA LEU A 94 15.03 17.16 18.23
C LEU A 94 15.41 17.82 19.55
N ARG A 95 15.10 19.11 19.68
CA ARG A 95 15.34 19.89 20.89
C ARG A 95 14.03 20.11 21.62
N ASN A 96 13.97 19.79 22.91
CA ASN A 96 12.79 19.95 23.75
C ASN A 96 11.53 19.37 23.09
N ALA A 97 11.66 18.22 22.44
CA ALA A 97 10.59 17.63 21.68
C ALA A 97 9.38 17.30 22.56
N LYS A 98 8.21 17.70 22.11
CA LYS A 98 6.95 17.25 22.67
C LYS A 98 6.50 16.00 21.93
N GLU A 99 6.40 14.87 22.64
CA GLU A 99 5.83 13.65 22.09
C GLU A 99 4.31 13.71 22.08
N ILE A 100 3.72 13.48 20.93
CA ILE A 100 2.27 13.38 20.75
C ILE A 100 1.99 12.00 20.15
N THR A 101 1.29 11.15 20.91
CA THR A 101 0.91 9.81 20.46
C THR A 101 -0.61 9.78 20.22
N ILE A 102 -1.00 9.33 19.03
CA ILE A 102 -2.40 9.11 18.65
C ILE A 102 -2.64 7.61 18.60
N GLY A 103 -3.55 7.09 19.41
CA GLY A 103 -3.77 5.65 19.59
C GLY A 103 -2.75 5.03 20.55
N ARG A 104 -2.66 3.70 20.54
CA ARG A 104 -1.62 2.95 21.26
C ARG A 104 -0.44 2.69 20.32
N LYS A 105 0.78 2.69 20.87
CA LYS A 105 1.99 2.35 20.10
C LYS A 105 1.78 1.00 19.37
N ASN A 106 1.98 0.98 18.06
CA ASN A 106 1.88 -0.20 17.19
C ASN A 106 0.48 -0.83 17.10
N GLU A 107 -0.58 -0.15 17.50
CA GLU A 107 -1.94 -0.67 17.38
C GLU A 107 -2.43 -0.55 15.93
N SER A 108 -3.00 -1.63 15.40
CA SER A 108 -3.72 -1.59 14.12
C SER A 108 -4.99 -0.73 14.26
N THR A 109 -5.33 0.00 13.21
CA THR A 109 -6.56 0.84 13.19
C THR A 109 -7.79 0.00 13.54
N ASN A 110 -8.68 0.54 14.41
CA ASN A 110 -9.85 -0.19 14.89
C ASN A 110 -10.81 -0.61 13.78
N ASN A 111 -10.72 0.01 12.62
CA ASN A 111 -11.61 -0.20 11.49
C ASN A 111 -11.15 -1.30 10.52
N VAL A 112 -10.04 -2.00 10.81
CA VAL A 112 -9.55 -3.09 9.98
C VAL A 112 -9.92 -4.44 10.58
N LYS A 113 -10.62 -5.26 9.78
CA LYS A 113 -10.88 -6.67 10.07
C LYS A 113 -9.70 -7.51 9.59
N HIS A 114 -9.12 -8.33 10.47
CA HIS A 114 -8.00 -9.22 10.14
C HIS A 114 -8.53 -10.64 9.94
N VAL A 115 -8.32 -11.22 8.76
CA VAL A 115 -8.78 -12.57 8.39
C VAL A 115 -7.58 -13.40 7.96
N VAL A 116 -7.55 -14.67 8.35
CA VAL A 116 -6.50 -15.62 7.95
C VAL A 116 -7.09 -16.84 7.27
N TYR A 117 -6.52 -17.18 6.11
CA TYR A 117 -6.77 -18.44 5.43
C TYR A 117 -5.52 -19.30 5.53
N THR A 118 -5.68 -20.49 6.15
CA THR A 118 -4.57 -21.45 6.27
C THR A 118 -4.72 -22.52 5.21
N VAL A 119 -3.78 -22.58 4.26
CA VAL A 119 -3.81 -23.50 3.11
C VAL A 119 -2.45 -24.18 2.94
N GLN A 120 -2.37 -25.22 2.12
CA GLN A 120 -1.08 -25.77 1.69
C GLN A 120 -0.36 -24.77 0.76
N ALA A 121 0.97 -24.80 0.75
CA ALA A 121 1.75 -23.85 -0.06
C ALA A 121 1.39 -23.91 -1.56
N LYS A 122 1.11 -25.11 -2.09
CA LYS A 122 0.70 -25.34 -3.48
C LYS A 122 -0.67 -24.73 -3.82
N ASP A 123 -1.53 -24.59 -2.82
CA ASP A 123 -2.93 -24.15 -3.00
C ASP A 123 -3.10 -22.64 -2.76
N LYS A 124 -2.01 -21.91 -2.43
CA LYS A 124 -2.07 -20.47 -2.13
C LYS A 124 -2.67 -19.63 -3.26
N TYR A 125 -2.29 -19.94 -4.50
CA TYR A 125 -2.79 -19.18 -5.66
C TYR A 125 -4.28 -19.43 -5.90
N GLU A 126 -4.72 -20.68 -5.80
CA GLU A 126 -6.13 -21.03 -5.91
C GLU A 126 -6.96 -20.38 -4.78
N ALA A 127 -6.42 -20.34 -3.57
CA ALA A 127 -7.04 -19.64 -2.45
C ALA A 127 -7.16 -18.13 -2.73
N LEU A 128 -6.12 -17.50 -3.29
CA LEU A 128 -6.14 -16.11 -3.68
C LEU A 128 -7.28 -15.84 -4.69
N LYS A 129 -7.41 -16.65 -5.75
CA LYS A 129 -8.48 -16.50 -6.73
C LYS A 129 -9.85 -16.60 -6.12
N ARG A 130 -10.12 -17.64 -5.33
CA ARG A 130 -11.42 -17.82 -4.66
C ARG A 130 -11.78 -16.66 -3.75
N ILE A 131 -10.80 -16.08 -3.06
CA ILE A 131 -11.00 -14.89 -2.23
C ILE A 131 -11.34 -13.69 -3.09
N VAL A 132 -10.60 -13.45 -4.17
CA VAL A 132 -10.86 -12.34 -5.09
C VAL A 132 -12.25 -12.47 -5.73
N ASP A 133 -12.60 -13.65 -6.22
CA ASP A 133 -13.89 -13.91 -6.85
C ASP A 133 -15.07 -13.75 -5.88
N TYR A 134 -14.86 -14.05 -4.59
CA TYR A 134 -15.89 -13.88 -3.56
C TYR A 134 -16.20 -12.42 -3.25
N TYR A 135 -15.28 -11.49 -3.58
CA TYR A 135 -15.46 -10.05 -3.41
C TYR A 135 -15.47 -9.31 -4.76
N PRO A 136 -16.59 -9.37 -5.53
CA PRO A 136 -16.64 -8.83 -6.88
C PRO A 136 -16.37 -7.32 -6.99
N GLN A 137 -16.50 -6.59 -5.88
CA GLN A 137 -16.19 -5.16 -5.79
C GLN A 137 -14.83 -4.90 -5.15
N ILE A 138 -13.94 -5.91 -5.11
CA ILE A 138 -12.63 -5.77 -4.51
C ILE A 138 -11.84 -4.64 -5.21
N TYR A 139 -11.27 -3.77 -4.40
CA TYR A 139 -10.28 -2.80 -4.81
C TYR A 139 -9.16 -2.88 -3.78
N GLY A 140 -8.05 -3.50 -4.15
CA GLY A 140 -7.07 -3.91 -3.16
C GLY A 140 -5.65 -4.08 -3.65
N ILE A 141 -4.75 -4.23 -2.68
CA ILE A 141 -3.35 -4.56 -2.91
C ILE A 141 -3.08 -5.98 -2.42
N ILE A 142 -2.37 -6.75 -3.27
CA ILE A 142 -1.84 -8.07 -2.96
C ILE A 142 -0.35 -7.92 -2.70
N PHE A 143 0.06 -8.11 -1.46
CA PHE A 143 1.46 -8.04 -1.06
C PHE A 143 2.15 -9.39 -1.24
N CYS A 144 3.22 -9.39 -2.03
CA CYS A 144 4.14 -10.50 -2.23
C CYS A 144 5.51 -10.20 -1.61
N ARG A 145 6.27 -11.24 -1.26
CA ARG A 145 7.56 -11.07 -0.57
C ARG A 145 8.70 -10.68 -1.51
N THR A 146 8.67 -11.16 -2.75
CA THR A 146 9.74 -10.95 -3.72
C THR A 146 9.21 -10.34 -5.02
N ARG A 147 10.09 -9.64 -5.75
CA ARG A 147 9.78 -9.10 -7.08
C ARG A 147 9.32 -10.18 -8.06
N LYS A 148 10.00 -11.33 -8.04
CA LYS A 148 9.67 -12.48 -8.89
C LYS A 148 8.26 -12.99 -8.60
N GLU A 149 7.93 -13.24 -7.33
CA GLU A 149 6.59 -13.67 -6.92
C GLU A 149 5.52 -12.63 -7.30
N THR A 150 5.82 -11.34 -7.14
CA THR A 150 4.93 -10.24 -7.54
C THR A 150 4.59 -10.31 -9.03
N GLN A 151 5.60 -10.45 -9.89
CA GLN A 151 5.40 -10.55 -11.33
C GLN A 151 4.65 -11.83 -11.71
N GLU A 152 5.06 -12.99 -11.17
CA GLU A 152 4.41 -14.28 -11.45
C GLU A 152 2.92 -14.29 -11.08
N ILE A 153 2.56 -13.71 -9.93
CA ILE A 153 1.16 -13.64 -9.48
C ILE A 153 0.36 -12.67 -10.35
N ALA A 154 0.93 -11.50 -10.68
CA ALA A 154 0.26 -10.54 -11.54
C ALA A 154 0.03 -11.11 -12.95
N ASP A 155 1.04 -11.75 -13.55
CA ASP A 155 0.95 -12.35 -14.88
C ASP A 155 -0.13 -13.45 -14.92
N LYS A 156 -0.18 -14.32 -13.91
CA LYS A 156 -1.22 -15.35 -13.81
C LYS A 156 -2.62 -14.74 -13.69
N LEU A 157 -2.79 -13.74 -12.84
CA LEU A 157 -4.08 -13.06 -12.69
C LEU A 157 -4.51 -12.41 -14.02
N MET A 158 -3.61 -11.69 -14.70
CA MET A 158 -3.90 -11.07 -16.00
C MET A 158 -4.24 -12.10 -17.07
N GLN A 159 -3.50 -13.22 -17.14
CA GLN A 159 -3.78 -14.31 -18.10
C GLN A 159 -5.14 -14.97 -17.87
N GLU A 160 -5.60 -15.00 -16.62
CA GLU A 160 -6.91 -15.54 -16.25
C GLU A 160 -8.04 -14.48 -16.33
N GLY A 161 -7.73 -13.27 -16.84
CA GLY A 161 -8.73 -12.21 -17.09
C GLY A 161 -9.01 -11.28 -15.92
N TYR A 162 -8.24 -11.36 -14.83
CA TYR A 162 -8.38 -10.41 -13.73
C TYR A 162 -7.83 -9.04 -14.10
N ASN A 163 -8.50 -8.00 -13.64
CA ASN A 163 -8.03 -6.62 -13.80
C ASN A 163 -6.93 -6.30 -12.76
N ALA A 164 -5.73 -6.77 -13.04
CA ALA A 164 -4.57 -6.70 -12.17
C ALA A 164 -3.34 -6.16 -12.90
N ASP A 165 -2.37 -5.61 -12.15
CA ASP A 165 -1.06 -5.24 -12.67
C ASP A 165 -0.02 -5.35 -11.53
N SER A 166 1.27 -5.41 -11.88
CA SER A 166 2.36 -5.54 -10.93
C SER A 166 3.03 -4.20 -10.59
N LEU A 167 3.53 -4.07 -9.36
CA LEU A 167 4.33 -2.94 -8.92
C LEU A 167 5.55 -3.41 -8.12
N HIS A 168 6.73 -3.33 -8.71
CA HIS A 168 7.99 -3.75 -8.07
C HIS A 168 9.19 -2.92 -8.54
N GLY A 169 10.34 -3.12 -7.91
CA GLY A 169 11.53 -2.28 -8.09
C GLY A 169 12.23 -2.39 -9.46
N GLU A 170 11.87 -3.36 -10.31
CA GLU A 170 12.43 -3.51 -11.67
C GLU A 170 11.68 -2.67 -12.71
N LEU A 171 10.50 -2.16 -12.38
CA LEU A 171 9.79 -1.24 -13.24
C LEU A 171 10.50 0.12 -13.29
N SER A 172 10.61 0.69 -14.49
CA SER A 172 11.05 2.08 -14.65
C SER A 172 10.05 3.04 -13.97
N GLN A 173 10.50 4.25 -13.65
CA GLN A 173 9.62 5.23 -13.02
C GLN A 173 8.37 5.52 -13.87
N ALA A 174 8.53 5.63 -15.19
CA ALA A 174 7.40 5.84 -16.10
C ALA A 174 6.38 4.70 -16.07
N GLN A 175 6.85 3.44 -16.01
CA GLN A 175 5.96 2.29 -15.87
C GLN A 175 5.22 2.30 -14.54
N ARG A 176 5.93 2.60 -13.43
CA ARG A 176 5.33 2.74 -12.10
C ARG A 176 4.23 3.80 -12.08
N ASP A 177 4.52 4.97 -12.64
CA ASP A 177 3.57 6.09 -12.71
C ASP A 177 2.33 5.71 -13.54
N ALA A 178 2.51 4.99 -14.66
CA ALA A 178 1.40 4.52 -15.50
C ALA A 178 0.52 3.49 -14.76
N VAL A 179 1.11 2.51 -14.09
CA VAL A 179 0.36 1.52 -13.28
C VAL A 179 -0.40 2.22 -12.16
N MET A 180 0.28 3.12 -11.43
CA MET A 180 -0.34 3.86 -10.34
C MET A 180 -1.46 4.77 -10.78
N GLN A 181 -1.35 5.41 -11.96
CA GLN A 181 -2.42 6.21 -12.52
C GLN A 181 -3.65 5.34 -12.81
N LYS A 182 -3.49 4.21 -13.50
CA LYS A 182 -4.58 3.25 -13.76
C LYS A 182 -5.25 2.79 -12.47
N PHE A 183 -4.46 2.50 -11.44
CA PHE A 183 -4.97 2.06 -10.14
C PHE A 183 -5.77 3.16 -9.45
N ARG A 184 -5.26 4.39 -9.36
CA ARG A 184 -5.98 5.52 -8.73
C ARG A 184 -7.32 5.86 -9.37
N ILE A 185 -7.41 5.79 -10.69
CA ILE A 185 -8.68 6.02 -11.42
C ILE A 185 -9.58 4.78 -11.46
N ARG A 186 -9.23 3.73 -10.72
CA ARG A 186 -9.96 2.46 -10.59
C ARG A 186 -10.11 1.68 -11.91
N ASN A 187 -9.24 1.92 -12.88
CA ASN A 187 -9.11 1.09 -14.08
C ASN A 187 -8.37 -0.23 -13.79
N LEU A 188 -7.76 -0.37 -12.62
CA LEU A 188 -7.25 -1.61 -12.06
C LEU A 188 -7.97 -1.88 -10.74
N GLN A 189 -8.36 -3.14 -10.51
CA GLN A 189 -8.97 -3.59 -9.26
C GLN A 189 -7.92 -4.11 -8.27
N LEU A 190 -6.89 -4.75 -8.79
CA LEU A 190 -5.86 -5.43 -8.00
C LEU A 190 -4.48 -4.92 -8.37
N LEU A 191 -3.74 -4.46 -7.37
CA LEU A 191 -2.33 -4.14 -7.52
C LEU A 191 -1.51 -5.20 -6.80
N VAL A 192 -0.67 -5.95 -7.52
CA VAL A 192 0.25 -6.92 -6.92
C VAL A 192 1.58 -6.22 -6.66
N ALA A 193 2.03 -6.14 -5.41
CA ALA A 193 3.18 -5.30 -5.06
C ALA A 193 4.10 -5.91 -4.02
N THR A 194 5.37 -5.49 -4.04
CA THR A 194 6.29 -5.67 -2.92
C THR A 194 6.13 -4.54 -1.90
N ASP A 195 6.55 -4.75 -0.65
CA ASP A 195 6.53 -3.71 0.39
C ASP A 195 7.22 -2.43 -0.08
N VAL A 196 8.45 -2.56 -0.59
CA VAL A 196 9.26 -1.42 -1.04
C VAL A 196 8.56 -0.61 -2.14
N ALA A 197 7.90 -1.28 -3.08
CA ALA A 197 7.22 -0.60 -4.17
C ALA A 197 5.89 0.04 -3.75
N ALA A 198 5.23 -0.54 -2.75
CA ALA A 198 3.97 -0.05 -2.20
C ALA A 198 4.13 1.04 -1.13
N ARG A 199 5.36 1.34 -0.71
CA ARG A 199 5.63 2.44 0.22
C ARG A 199 5.29 3.79 -0.39
N GLY A 200 4.74 4.68 0.43
CA GLY A 200 4.36 6.02 -0.02
C GLY A 200 3.24 6.04 -1.07
N LEU A 201 2.56 4.91 -1.33
CA LEU A 201 1.42 4.92 -2.22
C LEU A 201 0.29 5.75 -1.59
N ASP A 202 0.01 6.88 -2.23
CA ASP A 202 -1.17 7.68 -1.96
C ASP A 202 -2.36 7.06 -2.68
N VAL A 203 -2.92 6.03 -2.06
CA VAL A 203 -4.13 5.34 -2.52
C VAL A 203 -5.08 5.20 -1.35
N ASP A 204 -6.18 5.92 -1.45
CA ASP A 204 -7.26 5.85 -0.50
C ASP A 204 -8.33 4.85 -0.92
N ASP A 205 -9.18 4.47 0.03
CA ASP A 205 -10.36 3.67 -0.21
C ASP A 205 -10.12 2.22 -0.64
N LEU A 206 -8.96 1.65 -0.31
CA LEU A 206 -8.78 0.22 -0.50
C LEU A 206 -9.77 -0.55 0.35
N THR A 207 -10.53 -1.45 -0.27
CA THR A 207 -11.46 -2.34 0.43
C THR A 207 -10.71 -3.49 1.10
N HIS A 208 -9.64 -3.97 0.46
CA HIS A 208 -8.89 -5.13 0.90
C HIS A 208 -7.37 -4.91 0.80
N VAL A 209 -6.66 -5.47 1.75
CA VAL A 209 -5.23 -5.74 1.68
C VAL A 209 -5.05 -7.24 1.80
N ILE A 210 -4.40 -7.87 0.83
CA ILE A 210 -4.14 -9.30 0.83
C ILE A 210 -2.65 -9.55 1.00
N ASN A 211 -2.28 -10.22 2.08
CA ASN A 211 -0.93 -10.71 2.29
C ASN A 211 -0.83 -12.11 1.68
N TYR A 212 -0.26 -12.24 0.49
CA TYR A 212 -0.01 -13.54 -0.16
C TYR A 212 1.06 -14.36 0.59
N GLY A 213 1.81 -13.70 1.45
CA GLY A 213 2.66 -14.23 2.50
C GLY A 213 2.85 -13.18 3.57
N LEU A 214 3.03 -13.61 4.82
CA LEU A 214 3.31 -12.68 5.91
C LEU A 214 4.65 -11.98 5.66
N PRO A 215 4.77 -10.68 5.98
CA PRO A 215 6.04 -9.95 5.87
C PRO A 215 7.09 -10.50 6.83
N ASP A 216 8.36 -10.20 6.60
CA ASP A 216 9.44 -10.71 7.46
C ASP A 216 9.46 -10.02 8.82
N ASP A 217 9.08 -8.78 8.89
CA ASP A 217 8.90 -8.01 10.12
C ASP A 217 7.43 -7.67 10.38
N THR A 218 7.10 -7.47 11.64
CA THR A 218 5.73 -7.21 12.09
C THR A 218 5.28 -5.78 11.83
N GLU A 219 6.21 -4.82 11.73
CA GLU A 219 5.92 -3.43 11.41
C GLU A 219 5.39 -3.32 9.98
N SER A 220 6.02 -4.01 9.03
CA SER A 220 5.53 -4.11 7.65
C SER A 220 4.08 -4.61 7.57
N TYR A 221 3.66 -5.54 8.45
CA TYR A 221 2.26 -5.95 8.49
C TYR A 221 1.33 -4.77 8.86
N THR A 222 1.71 -3.96 9.83
CA THR A 222 0.95 -2.78 10.24
C THR A 222 0.85 -1.77 9.08
N HIS A 223 1.96 -1.50 8.41
CA HIS A 223 2.01 -0.61 7.25
C HIS A 223 1.19 -1.13 6.06
N ARG A 224 1.20 -2.44 5.80
CA ARG A 224 0.35 -3.08 4.78
C ARG A 224 -1.12 -2.94 5.14
N SER A 225 -1.52 -3.36 6.33
CA SER A 225 -2.93 -3.32 6.78
C SER A 225 -3.45 -1.90 6.90
N GLY A 226 -2.59 -0.93 7.20
CA GLY A 226 -2.92 0.51 7.22
C GLY A 226 -3.22 1.12 5.85
N ARG A 227 -3.13 0.37 4.74
CA ARG A 227 -3.57 0.83 3.41
C ARG A 227 -5.09 0.71 3.22
N THR A 228 -5.79 0.05 4.13
CA THR A 228 -7.26 0.00 4.18
C THR A 228 -7.80 0.51 5.51
N GLY A 229 -9.09 0.74 5.62
CA GLY A 229 -9.72 1.21 6.85
C GLY A 229 -9.39 2.67 7.23
N ARG A 230 -9.00 3.50 6.26
CA ARG A 230 -8.67 4.92 6.47
C ARG A 230 -9.92 5.81 6.50
N ALA A 231 -9.77 7.02 7.05
CA ALA A 231 -10.80 8.07 7.08
C ALA A 231 -12.16 7.60 7.63
N GLY A 232 -12.15 6.74 8.65
CA GLY A 232 -13.37 6.22 9.28
C GLY A 232 -14.07 5.09 8.52
N LYS A 233 -13.56 4.69 7.34
CA LYS A 233 -14.08 3.55 6.58
C LYS A 233 -13.61 2.22 7.19
N THR A 234 -14.36 1.17 6.95
CA THR A 234 -13.97 -0.21 7.31
C THR A 234 -13.13 -0.84 6.20
N GLY A 235 -12.20 -1.69 6.58
CA GLY A 235 -11.36 -2.42 5.63
C GLY A 235 -11.09 -3.84 6.08
N THR A 236 -10.60 -4.68 5.17
CA THR A 236 -10.25 -6.07 5.46
C THR A 236 -8.79 -6.34 5.09
N SER A 237 -8.01 -6.81 6.07
CA SER A 237 -6.67 -7.33 5.85
C SER A 237 -6.70 -8.85 5.90
N ILE A 238 -6.37 -9.49 4.79
CA ILE A 238 -6.38 -10.94 4.61
C ILE A 238 -4.96 -11.46 4.60
N ALA A 239 -4.69 -12.55 5.31
CA ALA A 239 -3.43 -13.28 5.24
C ALA A 239 -3.67 -14.69 4.70
N ILE A 240 -2.96 -15.08 3.63
CA ILE A 240 -2.97 -16.44 3.10
C ILE A 240 -1.67 -17.09 3.55
N ILE A 241 -1.75 -18.01 4.51
CA ILE A 241 -0.59 -18.61 5.15
C ILE A 241 -0.58 -20.14 4.98
N ASN A 242 0.59 -20.71 5.15
CA ASN A 242 0.74 -22.15 5.39
C ASN A 242 0.92 -22.45 6.90
N LEU A 243 0.88 -23.73 7.26
CA LEU A 243 1.00 -24.14 8.66
C LEU A 243 2.30 -23.70 9.34
N ARG A 244 3.40 -23.54 8.57
CA ARG A 244 4.71 -23.12 9.11
C ARG A 244 4.71 -21.65 9.53
N GLU A 245 3.84 -20.84 8.95
CA GLU A 245 3.74 -19.39 9.23
C GLU A 245 2.90 -19.07 10.47
N ARG A 246 2.27 -20.06 11.13
CA ARG A 246 1.43 -19.86 12.33
C ARG A 246 2.15 -19.20 13.50
N GLY A 247 3.45 -19.51 13.67
CA GLY A 247 4.27 -18.85 14.71
C GLY A 247 4.35 -17.35 14.50
N LYS A 248 4.63 -16.93 13.27
CA LYS A 248 4.69 -15.54 12.85
C LYS A 248 3.35 -14.83 12.95
N LEU A 249 2.26 -15.52 12.58
CA LEU A 249 0.91 -14.98 12.75
C LEU A 249 0.63 -14.61 14.22
N ARG A 250 0.97 -15.48 15.18
CA ARG A 250 0.79 -15.20 16.62
C ARG A 250 1.64 -14.01 17.10
N GLU A 251 2.83 -13.84 16.56
CA GLU A 251 3.68 -12.71 16.86
C GLU A 251 3.03 -11.39 16.37
N ILE A 252 2.53 -11.37 15.14
CA ILE A 252 1.79 -10.25 14.58
C ILE A 252 0.56 -9.94 15.44
N GLU A 253 -0.26 -10.95 15.81
CA GLU A 253 -1.43 -10.77 16.68
C GLU A 253 -1.08 -10.09 18.02
N ARG A 254 0.05 -10.47 18.62
CA ARG A 254 0.52 -9.89 19.87
C ARG A 254 0.89 -8.41 19.72
N ILE A 255 1.50 -8.04 18.60
CA ILE A 255 1.98 -6.68 18.35
C ILE A 255 0.83 -5.76 17.98
N ILE A 256 -0.06 -6.20 17.06
CA ILE A 256 -1.21 -5.39 16.66
C ILE A 256 -2.33 -5.35 17.70
N GLY A 257 -2.25 -6.19 18.75
CA GLY A 257 -3.26 -6.27 19.81
C GLY A 257 -4.61 -6.86 19.37
N LYS A 258 -4.64 -7.57 18.22
CA LYS A 258 -5.87 -8.14 17.64
C LYS A 258 -5.67 -9.57 17.19
N LYS A 259 -6.74 -10.37 17.28
CA LYS A 259 -6.78 -11.73 16.77
C LYS A 259 -7.23 -11.77 15.32
N PHE A 260 -6.63 -12.66 14.54
CA PHE A 260 -7.14 -12.98 13.23
C PHE A 260 -8.35 -13.89 13.32
N ILE A 261 -9.35 -13.56 12.52
CA ILE A 261 -10.53 -14.41 12.34
C ILE A 261 -10.15 -15.48 11.32
N ALA A 262 -10.37 -16.76 11.66
CA ALA A 262 -10.19 -17.84 10.71
C ALA A 262 -11.22 -17.71 9.59
N GLY A 263 -10.75 -17.56 8.35
CA GLY A 263 -11.61 -17.51 7.16
C GLY A 263 -11.94 -18.92 6.69
N GLU A 264 -13.19 -19.15 6.36
CA GLU A 264 -13.61 -20.33 5.61
C GLU A 264 -13.41 -20.10 4.11
N MET A 265 -12.81 -21.08 3.43
CA MET A 265 -12.54 -20.94 2.01
C MET A 265 -13.85 -20.81 1.22
N PRO A 266 -14.04 -19.76 0.40
CA PRO A 266 -15.26 -19.60 -0.36
C PRO A 266 -15.57 -20.81 -1.24
N THR A 267 -16.81 -21.30 -1.18
CA THR A 267 -17.29 -22.36 -2.05
C THR A 267 -17.65 -21.83 -3.43
N ALA A 268 -17.64 -22.68 -4.45
CA ALA A 268 -18.04 -22.28 -5.81
C ALA A 268 -19.47 -21.69 -5.82
N ALA A 269 -20.41 -22.30 -5.11
CA ALA A 269 -21.78 -21.79 -5.00
C ALA A 269 -21.84 -20.41 -4.35
N GLY A 270 -21.05 -20.19 -3.27
CA GLY A 270 -20.97 -18.88 -2.61
C GLY A 270 -20.37 -17.79 -3.50
N ILE A 271 -19.36 -18.13 -4.30
CA ILE A 271 -18.77 -17.23 -5.29
C ILE A 271 -19.80 -16.88 -6.35
N CYS A 272 -20.46 -17.89 -6.98
CA CYS A 272 -21.50 -17.66 -8.00
C CYS A 272 -22.61 -16.75 -7.46
N GLN A 273 -23.08 -17.00 -6.24
CA GLN A 273 -24.11 -16.17 -5.61
C GLN A 273 -23.66 -14.68 -5.50
N LYS A 274 -22.43 -14.44 -5.03
CA LYS A 274 -21.89 -13.07 -4.89
C LYS A 274 -21.73 -12.38 -6.22
N GLN A 275 -21.25 -13.09 -7.24
CA GLN A 275 -21.08 -12.57 -8.59
C GLN A 275 -22.44 -12.25 -9.24
N LEU A 276 -23.43 -13.14 -9.09
CA LEU A 276 -24.79 -12.93 -9.60
C LEU A 276 -25.45 -11.70 -8.96
N ILE A 277 -25.41 -11.59 -7.63
CA ILE A 277 -25.96 -10.43 -6.91
C ILE A 277 -25.31 -9.14 -7.42
N LYS A 278 -23.98 -9.14 -7.61
CA LYS A 278 -23.27 -7.97 -8.15
C LYS A 278 -23.76 -7.57 -9.54
N VAL A 279 -23.99 -8.52 -10.42
CA VAL A 279 -24.55 -8.27 -11.76
C VAL A 279 -25.94 -7.65 -11.66
N ILE A 280 -26.79 -8.18 -10.77
CA ILE A 280 -28.15 -7.63 -10.54
C ILE A 280 -28.07 -6.19 -10.01
N ASP A 281 -27.23 -5.95 -8.99
CA ASP A 281 -27.03 -4.61 -8.43
C ASP A 281 -26.51 -3.60 -9.47
N ASP A 282 -25.72 -4.05 -10.42
CA ASP A 282 -25.21 -3.19 -11.47
C ASP A 282 -26.29 -2.91 -12.52
N LEU A 283 -27.11 -3.90 -12.87
CA LEU A 283 -28.25 -3.71 -13.76
C LEU A 283 -29.27 -2.72 -13.18
N GLU A 284 -29.57 -2.80 -11.88
CA GLU A 284 -30.47 -1.86 -11.20
C GLU A 284 -30.00 -0.39 -11.26
N LYS A 285 -28.68 -0.18 -11.37
CA LYS A 285 -28.08 1.17 -11.44
C LYS A 285 -28.01 1.74 -12.84
N VAL A 286 -28.26 0.93 -13.87
CA VAL A 286 -28.21 1.37 -15.25
C VAL A 286 -29.40 2.32 -15.51
N LYS A 287 -29.10 3.58 -15.81
CA LYS A 287 -30.10 4.52 -16.30
C LYS A 287 -30.31 4.26 -17.78
N VAL A 288 -31.46 3.80 -18.12
CA VAL A 288 -31.84 3.49 -19.50
C VAL A 288 -32.79 4.57 -20.02
N ASN A 289 -32.61 4.96 -21.25
CA ASN A 289 -33.64 5.72 -21.95
C ASN A 289 -34.69 4.72 -22.45
N GLU A 290 -35.88 4.74 -21.85
CA GLU A 290 -36.96 3.79 -22.17
C GLU A 290 -37.37 3.82 -23.64
N GLU A 291 -37.32 4.99 -24.29
CA GLU A 291 -37.66 5.12 -25.73
C GLU A 291 -36.60 4.42 -26.60
N GLU A 292 -35.31 4.49 -26.25
CA GLU A 292 -34.24 3.89 -27.04
C GLU A 292 -34.19 2.37 -26.92
N ILE A 293 -34.66 1.79 -25.81
CA ILE A 293 -34.61 0.33 -25.58
C ILE A 293 -35.94 -0.37 -25.89
N ALA A 294 -37.03 0.38 -26.10
CA ALA A 294 -38.37 -0.18 -26.30
C ALA A 294 -38.40 -1.26 -27.39
N ASP A 295 -37.68 -1.04 -28.49
CA ASP A 295 -37.61 -1.98 -29.61
C ASP A 295 -36.89 -3.28 -29.29
N PHE A 296 -36.01 -3.30 -28.27
CA PHE A 296 -35.25 -4.48 -27.86
C PHE A 296 -35.91 -5.25 -26.71
N MET A 297 -36.87 -4.63 -26.00
CA MET A 297 -37.53 -5.24 -24.85
C MET A 297 -38.19 -6.57 -25.11
N PRO A 298 -38.90 -6.78 -26.24
CA PRO A 298 -39.53 -8.07 -26.55
C PRO A 298 -38.49 -9.22 -26.61
N GLU A 299 -37.31 -8.98 -27.18
CA GLU A 299 -36.28 -9.99 -27.26
C GLU A 299 -35.60 -10.24 -25.89
N ILE A 300 -35.42 -9.20 -25.08
CA ILE A 300 -34.91 -9.30 -23.72
C ILE A 300 -35.87 -10.15 -22.88
N TYR A 301 -37.15 -9.86 -22.88
CA TYR A 301 -38.14 -10.66 -22.14
C TYR A 301 -38.12 -12.12 -22.58
N ARG A 302 -38.11 -12.37 -23.90
CA ARG A 302 -38.05 -13.73 -24.43
C ARG A 302 -36.82 -14.52 -23.93
N LYS A 303 -35.69 -13.84 -23.74
CA LYS A 303 -34.45 -14.48 -23.22
C LYS A 303 -34.44 -14.66 -21.70
N LEU A 304 -35.22 -13.89 -20.97
CA LEU A 304 -35.36 -13.97 -19.52
C LEU A 304 -36.47 -14.85 -19.02
N GLU A 305 -37.47 -15.13 -19.90
CA GLU A 305 -38.52 -16.10 -19.63
C GLU A 305 -37.99 -17.52 -19.84
N TRP A 306 -37.64 -18.15 -18.74
CA TRP A 306 -37.30 -19.57 -18.63
C TRP A 306 -38.26 -20.23 -17.65
#